data_6528bd425740d474e7ac34cc4e950b77
#
_entry.id   6528bd425740d474e7ac34cc4e950b77
#
_cell.length_a   1.000
_cell.length_b   1.000
_cell.length_c   1.000
_cell.angle_alpha   90.00
_cell.angle_beta   90.00
_cell.angle_gamma   90.00
#
_symmetry.space_group_name_H-M   'P 1'
#
loop_
_entity.id
_entity.type
_entity.pdbx_description
1 polymer ?
#
loop_
_entity_poly.entity_id
_entity_poly.type
_entity_poly.pdbx_seq_one_letter_code
_entity_poly.pdbx_strand_id
1 'polypeptide(L)'
;FSEKPEIIDSTLMIIPDNHLISFSDNIPSVIPIEGFVSKRMEGVFSKVDNLHGGIDIVAKEGSPIKSTSAGVVVFSGWTYEMGNLIIIYHGDDYLTHYGHNQQNIVSRLDMVKKGDVIGLVGNTGISSGPHLHFEIWKGGKSIDPMIYFPEFLKKDLTLKK
;
A
#
# COMPACT_ATOMS: atom_id res chain seq x y z
N PHE A 1 -5.82 -1.24 -27.62
CA PHE A 1 -7.11 -1.81 -27.22
C PHE A 1 -7.01 -2.32 -25.79
N SER A 2 -7.53 -1.58 -24.84
CA SER A 2 -7.53 -1.99 -23.44
C SER A 2 -8.95 -2.41 -23.06
N GLU A 3 -9.12 -3.68 -22.74
CA GLU A 3 -10.35 -4.16 -22.13
C GLU A 3 -10.36 -3.76 -20.65
N LYS A 4 -11.51 -3.25 -20.20
CA LYS A 4 -11.68 -2.94 -18.79
C LYS A 4 -11.91 -4.23 -18.00
N PRO A 5 -11.43 -4.32 -16.77
CA PRO A 5 -11.81 -5.43 -15.90
C PRO A 5 -13.33 -5.47 -15.73
N GLU A 6 -13.87 -6.66 -15.82
CA GLU A 6 -15.29 -6.89 -15.58
C GLU A 6 -15.48 -7.65 -14.26
N ILE A 7 -16.47 -7.23 -13.51
CA ILE A 7 -16.88 -7.96 -12.30
C ILE A 7 -17.95 -8.94 -12.72
N ILE A 8 -17.65 -10.23 -12.61
CA ILE A 8 -18.56 -11.31 -12.97
C ILE A 8 -19.55 -11.56 -11.83
N ASP A 9 -19.07 -11.49 -10.61
CA ASP A 9 -19.85 -11.59 -9.39
C ASP A 9 -19.14 -10.83 -8.27
N SER A 10 -19.68 -10.88 -7.04
CA SER A 10 -19.11 -10.17 -5.90
C SER A 10 -17.76 -10.71 -5.41
N THR A 11 -17.30 -11.84 -5.93
CA THR A 11 -16.09 -12.51 -5.46
C THR A 11 -14.98 -12.60 -6.49
N LEU A 12 -15.28 -12.38 -7.77
CA LEU A 12 -14.32 -12.53 -8.87
C LEU A 12 -14.31 -11.31 -9.76
N MET A 13 -13.12 -10.96 -10.24
CA MET A 13 -12.88 -9.95 -11.24
C MET A 13 -12.10 -10.56 -12.39
N ILE A 14 -12.60 -10.40 -13.61
CA ILE A 14 -11.85 -10.77 -14.83
C ILE A 14 -11.10 -9.54 -15.30
N ILE A 15 -9.82 -9.69 -15.54
CA ILE A 15 -8.97 -8.67 -16.12
C ILE A 15 -8.54 -9.10 -17.52
N PRO A 16 -8.05 -8.17 -18.36
CA PRO A 16 -7.47 -8.55 -19.66
C PRO A 16 -6.48 -9.69 -19.43
N ASP A 17 -6.21 -10.55 -20.30
CA ASP A 17 -5.38 -11.76 -20.18
C ASP A 17 -6.05 -12.94 -19.48
N ASN A 18 -7.35 -12.91 -19.25
CA ASN A 18 -8.13 -14.00 -18.64
C ASN A 18 -7.66 -14.43 -17.25
N HIS A 19 -7.00 -13.54 -16.50
CA HIS A 19 -6.69 -13.81 -15.12
C HIS A 19 -7.91 -13.54 -14.24
N LEU A 20 -8.25 -14.51 -13.41
CA LEU A 20 -9.27 -14.37 -12.38
C LEU A 20 -8.59 -14.00 -11.06
N ILE A 21 -9.04 -12.90 -10.45
CA ILE A 21 -8.61 -12.50 -9.13
C ILE A 21 -9.77 -12.64 -8.17
N SER A 22 -9.59 -13.49 -7.16
CA SER A 22 -10.57 -13.62 -6.09
C SER A 22 -10.58 -12.36 -5.24
N PHE A 23 -11.75 -11.81 -4.93
CA PHE A 23 -11.86 -10.65 -4.03
C PHE A 23 -11.33 -10.95 -2.63
N SER A 24 -11.35 -12.21 -2.19
CA SER A 24 -10.73 -12.57 -0.91
C SER A 24 -9.22 -12.37 -0.90
N ASP A 25 -8.57 -12.51 -2.08
CA ASP A 25 -7.15 -12.25 -2.25
C ASP A 25 -6.83 -10.77 -2.40
N ASN A 26 -7.85 -9.94 -2.55
CA ASN A 26 -7.72 -8.51 -2.76
C ASN A 26 -7.83 -7.70 -1.46
N ILE A 27 -8.21 -8.34 -0.36
CA ILE A 27 -8.23 -7.68 0.95
C ILE A 27 -6.79 -7.63 1.48
N PRO A 28 -6.30 -6.43 1.88
CA PRO A 28 -4.96 -6.31 2.46
C PRO A 28 -4.76 -7.28 3.62
N SER A 29 -3.78 -8.16 3.53
CA SER A 29 -3.56 -9.21 4.54
C SER A 29 -2.10 -9.58 4.77
N VAL A 30 -1.21 -9.30 3.82
CA VAL A 30 0.23 -9.50 3.98
C VAL A 30 0.85 -8.17 4.39
N ILE A 31 1.66 -8.16 5.47
CA ILE A 31 2.37 -6.94 5.85
C ILE A 31 3.29 -6.48 4.71
N PRO A 32 3.29 -5.17 4.40
CA PRO A 32 4.06 -4.67 3.26
C PRO A 32 5.57 -4.72 3.49
N ILE A 33 6.00 -4.70 4.75
CA ILE A 33 7.42 -4.72 5.13
C ILE A 33 7.57 -5.23 6.56
N GLU A 34 8.64 -5.97 6.82
CA GLU A 34 9.05 -6.29 8.18
C GLU A 34 9.68 -5.04 8.81
N GLY A 35 9.15 -4.60 9.94
CA GLY A 35 9.65 -3.42 10.61
C GLY A 35 8.80 -3.01 11.79
N PHE A 36 9.08 -1.82 12.31
CA PHE A 36 8.40 -1.27 13.47
C PHE A 36 7.60 -0.02 13.09
N VAL A 37 6.38 0.10 13.59
CA VAL A 37 5.53 1.26 13.37
C VAL A 37 6.07 2.42 14.22
N SER A 38 6.50 3.48 13.55
CA SER A 38 7.05 4.69 14.19
C SER A 38 6.06 5.84 14.21
N LYS A 39 5.04 5.80 13.35
CA LYS A 39 4.00 6.82 13.29
C LYS A 39 2.68 6.17 12.87
N ARG A 40 1.62 6.48 13.62
CA ARG A 40 0.28 5.98 13.33
C ARG A 40 -0.54 6.99 12.55
N MET A 41 -1.63 6.50 11.96
CA MET A 41 -2.59 7.34 11.27
C MET A 41 -3.24 8.35 12.25
N GLU A 42 -3.31 9.60 11.83
CA GLU A 42 -3.94 10.69 12.58
C GLU A 42 -5.27 11.04 11.92
N GLY A 43 -6.36 10.67 12.57
CA GLY A 43 -7.72 11.03 12.14
C GLY A 43 -8.18 10.30 10.87
N VAL A 44 -9.42 9.85 10.89
CA VAL A 44 -10.05 9.09 9.79
C VAL A 44 -10.61 10.02 8.70
N PHE A 45 -10.78 11.31 8.98
CA PHE A 45 -11.48 12.25 8.12
C PHE A 45 -10.67 13.50 7.83
N SER A 46 -9.38 13.33 7.61
CA SER A 46 -8.56 14.51 7.50
C SER A 46 -8.76 15.22 6.17
N LYS A 47 -9.70 16.15 6.20
CA LYS A 47 -9.66 17.32 5.35
C LYS A 47 -8.78 18.41 5.98
N VAL A 48 -8.17 18.12 7.11
CA VAL A 48 -7.27 19.05 7.79
C VAL A 48 -5.88 18.78 7.26
N ASP A 49 -5.27 19.78 6.68
CA ASP A 49 -3.90 19.74 6.20
C ASP A 49 -2.96 19.27 7.32
N ASN A 50 -2.00 18.40 6.96
CA ASN A 50 -0.95 17.86 7.82
C ASN A 50 -1.32 16.68 8.75
N LEU A 51 -2.50 16.07 8.60
CA LEU A 51 -2.75 14.81 9.28
C LEU A 51 -2.11 13.64 8.53
N HIS A 52 -1.55 12.70 9.28
CA HIS A 52 -0.88 11.53 8.73
C HIS A 52 -1.91 10.52 8.23
N GLY A 53 -1.97 10.31 6.92
CA GLY A 53 -3.00 9.50 6.24
C GLY A 53 -2.79 8.00 6.28
N GLY A 54 -1.74 7.52 6.94
CA GLY A 54 -1.40 6.10 7.02
C GLY A 54 -0.49 5.82 8.19
N ILE A 55 0.35 4.79 8.05
CA ILE A 55 1.37 4.47 9.06
C ILE A 55 2.76 4.56 8.44
N ASP A 56 3.74 4.90 9.27
CA ASP A 56 5.15 4.81 8.91
C ASP A 56 5.77 3.59 9.58
N ILE A 57 6.43 2.77 8.78
CA ILE A 57 7.08 1.53 9.23
C ILE A 57 8.57 1.68 9.01
N VAL A 58 9.32 1.77 10.11
CA VAL A 58 10.78 1.85 10.05
C VAL A 58 11.35 0.52 9.62
N ALA A 59 12.17 0.55 8.58
CA ALA A 59 12.86 -0.60 8.04
C ALA A 59 14.19 -0.16 7.42
N LYS A 60 15.09 -1.11 7.22
CA LYS A 60 16.38 -0.83 6.60
C LYS A 60 16.17 -0.41 5.15
N GLU A 61 16.86 0.65 4.72
CA GLU A 61 16.85 1.09 3.33
C GLU A 61 17.28 -0.04 2.39
N GLY A 62 16.55 -0.21 1.29
CA GLY A 62 16.74 -1.31 0.36
C GLY A 62 15.98 -2.59 0.69
N SER A 63 15.28 -2.65 1.84
CA SER A 63 14.45 -3.82 2.16
C SER A 63 13.29 -3.97 1.19
N PRO A 64 12.90 -5.21 0.82
CA PRO A 64 11.84 -5.43 -0.15
C PRO A 64 10.47 -5.06 0.41
N ILE A 65 9.72 -4.28 -0.37
CA ILE A 65 8.31 -3.96 -0.10
C ILE A 65 7.46 -4.95 -0.86
N LYS A 66 6.46 -5.52 -0.18
CA LYS A 66 5.54 -6.51 -0.76
C LYS A 66 4.15 -5.92 -0.92
N SER A 67 3.47 -6.29 -2.00
CA SER A 67 2.06 -5.99 -2.15
C SER A 67 1.24 -6.71 -1.09
N THR A 68 0.37 -5.98 -0.42
CA THR A 68 -0.47 -6.53 0.67
C THR A 68 -1.54 -7.48 0.18
N SER A 69 -1.88 -7.39 -1.09
CA SER A 69 -2.90 -8.22 -1.76
C SER A 69 -2.72 -8.14 -3.28
N ALA A 70 -3.43 -9.00 -4.00
CA ALA A 70 -3.42 -8.98 -5.46
C ALA A 70 -4.06 -7.70 -6.00
N GLY A 71 -3.60 -7.23 -7.15
CA GLY A 71 -4.17 -6.05 -7.78
C GLY A 71 -3.43 -5.60 -9.03
N VAL A 72 -3.77 -4.39 -9.46
CA VAL A 72 -3.18 -3.72 -10.62
C VAL A 72 -2.52 -2.43 -10.17
N VAL A 73 -1.28 -2.21 -10.60
CA VAL A 73 -0.57 -0.96 -10.33
C VAL A 73 -1.23 0.17 -11.14
N VAL A 74 -1.81 1.14 -10.43
CA VAL A 74 -2.47 2.29 -11.07
C VAL A 74 -1.58 3.53 -11.12
N PHE A 75 -0.55 3.57 -10.28
CA PHE A 75 0.47 4.62 -10.28
C PHE A 75 1.82 4.04 -9.86
N SER A 76 2.87 4.40 -10.57
CA SER A 76 4.25 4.14 -10.18
C SER A 76 5.11 5.30 -10.71
N GLY A 77 5.58 6.16 -9.81
CA GLY A 77 6.29 7.36 -10.22
C GLY A 77 6.71 8.21 -9.05
N TRP A 78 7.15 9.43 -9.36
CA TRP A 78 7.66 10.40 -8.41
C TRP A 78 6.60 11.43 -8.05
N THR A 79 6.49 11.73 -6.74
CA THR A 79 5.76 12.89 -6.23
C THR A 79 6.67 13.67 -5.29
N TYR A 80 6.39 14.96 -5.14
CA TYR A 80 7.20 15.84 -4.29
C TYR A 80 7.21 15.37 -2.83
N GLU A 81 6.05 15.02 -2.29
CA GLU A 81 5.94 14.64 -0.88
C GLU A 81 6.38 13.20 -0.63
N MET A 82 5.91 12.27 -1.43
CA MET A 82 6.12 10.84 -1.21
C MET A 82 7.37 10.28 -1.91
N GLY A 83 8.06 11.09 -2.73
CA GLY A 83 9.16 10.58 -3.52
C GLY A 83 8.69 9.52 -4.50
N ASN A 84 9.39 8.41 -4.59
CA ASN A 84 8.92 7.27 -5.37
C ASN A 84 7.72 6.63 -4.68
N LEU A 85 6.59 6.63 -5.37
CA LEU A 85 5.30 6.17 -4.87
C LEU A 85 4.72 5.10 -5.78
N ILE A 86 4.16 4.07 -5.19
CA ILE A 86 3.37 3.04 -5.87
C ILE A 86 1.97 3.07 -5.30
N ILE A 87 0.95 3.03 -6.18
CA ILE A 87 -0.45 2.88 -5.79
C ILE A 87 -1.00 1.65 -6.51
N ILE A 88 -1.61 0.75 -5.75
CA ILE A 88 -2.20 -0.49 -6.28
C ILE A 88 -3.70 -0.47 -6.03
N TYR A 89 -4.47 -0.77 -7.07
CA TYR A 89 -5.91 -1.01 -6.97
C TYR A 89 -6.18 -2.50 -6.85
N HIS A 90 -6.90 -2.87 -5.79
CA HIS A 90 -7.15 -4.28 -5.47
C HIS A 90 -8.54 -4.78 -5.85
N GLY A 91 -9.38 -3.93 -6.43
CA GLY A 91 -10.80 -4.20 -6.60
C GLY A 91 -11.60 -3.82 -5.36
N ASP A 92 -12.93 -3.85 -5.45
CA ASP A 92 -13.85 -3.52 -4.37
C ASP A 92 -13.51 -2.19 -3.66
N ASP A 93 -13.09 -1.19 -4.44
CA ASP A 93 -12.68 0.14 -3.99
C ASP A 93 -11.48 0.20 -3.04
N TYR A 94 -10.68 -0.88 -2.92
CA TYR A 94 -9.46 -0.88 -2.15
C TYR A 94 -8.28 -0.33 -2.96
N LEU A 95 -7.56 0.63 -2.36
CA LEU A 95 -6.27 1.12 -2.84
C LEU A 95 -5.24 1.01 -1.73
N THR A 96 -3.99 0.70 -2.08
CA THR A 96 -2.86 0.80 -1.15
C THR A 96 -1.77 1.68 -1.73
N HIS A 97 -1.14 2.48 -0.86
CA HIS A 97 -0.08 3.41 -1.22
C HIS A 97 1.21 3.03 -0.51
N TYR A 98 2.31 3.05 -1.23
CA TYR A 98 3.65 2.70 -0.74
C TYR A 98 4.59 3.83 -1.12
N GLY A 99 4.95 4.67 -0.16
CA GLY A 99 5.71 5.91 -0.40
C GLY A 99 7.12 5.92 0.18
N HIS A 100 7.90 6.91 -0.27
CA HIS A 100 9.31 7.15 0.07
C HIS A 100 10.25 6.05 -0.41
N ASN A 101 9.86 5.30 -1.45
CA ASN A 101 10.63 4.16 -1.94
C ASN A 101 11.97 4.60 -2.51
N GLN A 102 12.99 3.79 -2.28
CA GLN A 102 14.29 3.94 -2.95
C GLN A 102 14.12 3.69 -4.46
N GLN A 103 13.36 2.64 -4.79
CA GLN A 103 13.08 2.23 -6.15
C GLN A 103 11.71 1.59 -6.24
N ASN A 104 10.97 1.94 -7.29
CA ASN A 104 9.77 1.23 -7.69
C ASN A 104 10.17 0.15 -8.68
N ILE A 105 9.89 -1.12 -8.38
CA ILE A 105 10.22 -2.26 -9.25
C ILE A 105 9.12 -2.48 -10.27
N VAL A 106 7.86 -2.22 -9.88
CA VAL A 106 6.71 -2.39 -10.77
C VAL A 106 6.38 -1.10 -11.50
N SER A 107 5.73 -1.24 -12.65
CA SER A 107 5.28 -0.14 -13.49
C SER A 107 3.75 -0.07 -13.53
N ARG A 108 3.22 1.08 -13.91
CA ARG A 108 1.78 1.26 -14.11
C ARG A 108 1.22 0.20 -15.03
N LEU A 109 0.07 -0.36 -14.69
CA LEU A 109 -0.65 -1.44 -15.35
C LEU A 109 -0.08 -2.84 -15.12
N ASP A 110 1.04 -2.97 -14.42
CA ASP A 110 1.50 -4.28 -13.99
C ASP A 110 0.49 -4.92 -13.03
N MET A 111 0.34 -6.22 -13.18
CA MET A 111 -0.46 -7.02 -12.27
C MET A 111 0.44 -7.64 -11.23
N VAL A 112 0.01 -7.56 -9.99
CA VAL A 112 0.74 -8.10 -8.86
C VAL A 112 -0.11 -9.11 -8.10
N LYS A 113 0.56 -10.10 -7.53
CA LYS A 113 -0.05 -11.05 -6.61
C LYS A 113 0.24 -10.62 -5.17
N LYS A 114 -0.57 -11.12 -4.26
CA LYS A 114 -0.32 -10.98 -2.83
C LYS A 114 1.11 -11.42 -2.49
N GLY A 115 1.86 -10.57 -1.83
CA GLY A 115 3.22 -10.86 -1.42
C GLY A 115 4.31 -10.61 -2.46
N ASP A 116 3.97 -10.21 -3.68
CA ASP A 116 4.97 -9.87 -4.69
C ASP A 116 5.79 -8.66 -4.24
N VAL A 117 7.10 -8.71 -4.51
CA VAL A 117 7.99 -7.57 -4.28
C VAL A 117 7.71 -6.51 -5.33
N ILE A 118 7.36 -5.30 -4.87
CA ILE A 118 6.96 -4.19 -5.74
C ILE A 118 7.93 -3.02 -5.73
N GLY A 119 8.75 -2.91 -4.69
CA GLY A 119 9.70 -1.83 -4.52
C GLY A 119 10.68 -2.07 -3.40
N LEU A 120 11.54 -1.11 -3.14
CA LEU A 120 12.52 -1.14 -2.07
C LEU A 120 12.32 0.05 -1.14
N VAL A 121 12.43 -0.19 0.16
CA VAL A 121 12.34 0.86 1.19
C VAL A 121 13.41 1.92 0.96
N GLY A 122 13.03 3.16 1.08
CA GLY A 122 13.93 4.28 0.89
C GLY A 122 13.69 5.42 1.86
N ASN A 123 14.11 6.60 1.42
CA ASN A 123 14.02 7.85 2.18
C ASN A 123 13.81 9.01 1.21
N THR A 124 13.10 8.77 0.12
CA THR A 124 12.87 9.74 -0.96
C THR A 124 11.68 10.65 -0.67
N GLY A 125 11.64 11.79 -1.34
CA GLY A 125 10.62 12.80 -1.08
C GLY A 125 10.86 13.54 0.22
N ILE A 126 9.78 13.94 0.89
CA ILE A 126 9.87 14.58 2.20
C ILE A 126 9.88 13.50 3.28
N SER A 127 11.06 13.13 3.75
CA SER A 127 11.26 12.05 4.70
C SER A 127 12.48 12.34 5.57
N SER A 128 12.37 12.05 6.87
CA SER A 128 13.44 12.31 7.84
C SER A 128 14.33 11.09 8.13
N GLY A 129 14.01 9.94 7.57
CA GLY A 129 14.78 8.71 7.76
C GLY A 129 14.15 7.55 7.00
N PRO A 130 14.88 6.44 6.79
CA PRO A 130 14.37 5.30 6.04
C PRO A 130 13.14 4.69 6.69
N HIS A 131 12.04 4.66 5.94
CA HIS A 131 10.78 4.03 6.34
C HIS A 131 9.89 3.82 5.13
N LEU A 132 8.91 2.95 5.26
CA LEU A 132 7.80 2.86 4.33
C LEU A 132 6.63 3.69 4.87
N HIS A 133 6.14 4.63 4.07
CA HIS A 133 4.82 5.23 4.33
C HIS A 133 3.76 4.40 3.63
N PHE A 134 2.82 3.87 4.39
CA PHE A 134 1.82 2.94 3.90
C PHE A 134 0.41 3.40 4.23
N GLU A 135 -0.46 3.41 3.20
CA GLU A 135 -1.87 3.79 3.34
C GLU A 135 -2.78 2.73 2.76
N ILE A 136 -3.94 2.57 3.39
CA ILE A 136 -5.07 1.80 2.86
C ILE A 136 -6.24 2.74 2.65
N TRP A 137 -6.84 2.68 1.48
CA TRP A 137 -8.03 3.45 1.12
C TRP A 137 -9.14 2.49 0.75
N LYS A 138 -10.36 2.76 1.21
CA LYS A 138 -11.58 2.00 0.90
C LYS A 138 -12.71 2.97 0.62
N GLY A 139 -13.27 2.91 -0.61
CA GLY A 139 -14.37 3.78 -0.99
C GLY A 139 -14.04 5.28 -0.87
N GLY A 140 -12.81 5.67 -1.22
CA GLY A 140 -12.36 7.06 -1.16
C GLY A 140 -12.01 7.59 0.23
N LYS A 141 -11.94 6.73 1.23
CA LYS A 141 -11.57 7.08 2.61
C LYS A 141 -10.35 6.30 3.05
N SER A 142 -9.41 6.98 3.71
CA SER A 142 -8.28 6.29 4.33
C SER A 142 -8.73 5.50 5.55
N ILE A 143 -8.17 4.32 5.71
CA ILE A 143 -8.47 3.40 6.81
C ILE A 143 -7.18 3.15 7.57
N ASP A 144 -7.27 3.08 8.91
CA ASP A 144 -6.12 2.76 9.75
C ASP A 144 -5.55 1.38 9.39
N PRO A 145 -4.33 1.31 8.82
CA PRO A 145 -3.73 0.04 8.45
C PRO A 145 -3.54 -0.93 9.62
N MET A 146 -3.46 -0.43 10.85
CA MET A 146 -3.30 -1.28 12.04
C MET A 146 -4.46 -2.25 12.22
N ILE A 147 -5.65 -1.93 11.67
CA ILE A 147 -6.83 -2.82 11.72
C ILE A 147 -6.58 -4.09 10.91
N TYR A 148 -5.83 -3.99 9.82
CA TYR A 148 -5.56 -5.11 8.91
C TYR A 148 -4.36 -5.95 9.32
N PHE A 149 -3.47 -5.40 10.16
CA PHE A 149 -2.19 -6.01 10.49
C PHE A 149 -1.98 -6.08 12.00
N PRO A 150 -2.67 -7.00 12.69
CA PRO A 150 -2.51 -7.15 14.14
C PRO A 150 -1.08 -7.51 14.56
N GLU A 151 -0.27 -8.08 13.65
CA GLU A 151 1.14 -8.37 13.90
C GLU A 151 1.96 -7.11 14.23
N PHE A 152 1.53 -5.93 13.78
CA PHE A 152 2.21 -4.67 14.10
C PHE A 152 1.95 -4.17 15.52
N LEU A 153 0.96 -4.70 16.23
CA LEU A 153 0.66 -4.26 17.61
C LEU A 153 1.85 -4.50 18.54
N LYS A 154 2.61 -5.57 18.34
CA LYS A 154 3.81 -5.87 19.12
C LYS A 154 5.05 -5.07 18.67
N LYS A 155 4.97 -4.44 17.49
CA LYS A 155 6.05 -3.68 16.87
C LYS A 155 5.69 -2.19 16.74
N ASP A 156 4.81 -1.71 17.58
CA ASP A 156 4.34 -0.33 17.58
C ASP A 156 5.15 0.50 18.56
N LEU A 157 6.05 1.32 18.04
CA LEU A 157 6.90 2.21 18.84
C LEU A 157 6.14 3.42 19.39
N THR A 158 4.91 3.65 18.91
CA THR A 158 4.09 4.78 19.37
C THR A 158 3.39 4.50 20.69
N LEU A 159 3.30 3.23 21.10
CA LEU A 159 2.69 2.84 22.37
C LEU A 159 3.62 3.20 23.52
N LYS A 160 3.11 4.01 24.44
CA LYS A 160 3.81 4.32 25.70
C LYS A 160 3.58 3.19 26.70
N LYS A 161 4.66 2.67 27.22
CA LYS A 161 4.60 1.73 28.33
C LYS A 161 4.35 2.48 29.66
#